data_43b5df66b08bab14c1d22a7122df077d
#
_entry.id   43b5df66b08bab14c1d22a7122df077d
#
_cell.length_a   1.000
_cell.length_b   1.000
_cell.length_c   1.000
_cell.angle_alpha   90.00
_cell.angle_beta   90.00
_cell.angle_gamma   90.00
#
_symmetry.space_group_name_H-M   'P 1'
#
loop_
_entity.id
_entity.type
_entity.pdbx_description
1 polymer ?
#
loop_
_entity_poly.entity_id
_entity_poly.type
_entity_poly.pdbx_seq_one_letter_code
_entity_poly.pdbx_strand_id
1 'polypeptide(L)'
;AGVVAKKVLADATIPDDASVNEINARIVEIGGVDFSTSLEMTEGALEMTKGALEMTGEPLEMTGEAQRVLEQAIKDGDSIGAVVECVVPDIDLGYGEPFWDSVESVISHAIFSIPGVRGIEFGDGFKAAAMRGSEHNDPIGPDGRPLKNGAGGVNGGITNGAPIVFRVAFKPTSSISRPQQTFNFQTGEMDTLAVKGRHDVCFALRTPVIVEAMTAIALADLIALK
;
A
#
# COMPACT_ATOMS: atom_id res chain seq x y z
N ALA A 1 -9.87 -5.35 -14.55
CA ALA A 1 -10.68 -5.50 -13.33
C ALA A 1 -10.67 -4.21 -12.48
N GLY A 2 -9.52 -3.73 -12.01
CA GLY A 2 -9.46 -2.56 -11.12
C GLY A 2 -10.12 -1.29 -11.66
N VAL A 3 -9.99 -0.99 -12.96
CA VAL A 3 -10.68 0.16 -13.59
C VAL A 3 -12.20 -0.02 -13.57
N VAL A 4 -12.69 -1.25 -13.79
CA VAL A 4 -14.12 -1.55 -13.72
C VAL A 4 -14.61 -1.44 -12.28
N ALA A 5 -13.85 -1.96 -11.31
CA ALA A 5 -14.18 -1.85 -9.90
C ALA A 5 -14.23 -0.39 -9.44
N LYS A 6 -13.27 0.44 -9.81
CA LYS A 6 -13.30 1.89 -9.53
C LYS A 6 -14.56 2.54 -10.12
N LYS A 7 -15.00 2.16 -11.33
CA LYS A 7 -16.25 2.64 -11.92
C LYS A 7 -17.48 2.14 -11.17
N VAL A 8 -17.50 0.87 -10.78
CA VAL A 8 -18.62 0.33 -9.96
C VAL A 8 -18.73 1.07 -8.63
N LEU A 9 -17.61 1.39 -8.00
CA LEU A 9 -17.59 2.19 -6.78
C LEU A 9 -18.12 3.62 -7.02
N ALA A 10 -17.81 4.20 -8.17
CA ALA A 10 -18.32 5.52 -8.57
C ALA A 10 -19.82 5.53 -8.87
N ASP A 11 -20.33 4.44 -9.44
CA ASP A 11 -21.74 4.31 -9.84
C ASP A 11 -22.64 3.76 -8.72
N ALA A 12 -22.06 3.13 -7.69
CA ALA A 12 -22.80 2.51 -6.60
C ALA A 12 -23.34 3.51 -5.57
N THR A 13 -24.19 4.43 -6.03
CA THR A 13 -25.05 5.28 -5.18
C THR A 13 -24.44 5.83 -3.89
N ILE A 14 -23.21 6.25 -3.96
CA ILE A 14 -22.65 7.18 -3.01
C ILE A 14 -23.25 8.54 -3.41
N PRO A 15 -23.76 9.36 -2.48
CA PRO A 15 -24.27 10.69 -2.80
C PRO A 15 -23.30 11.43 -3.70
N ASP A 16 -23.81 12.27 -4.64
CA ASP A 16 -23.07 12.96 -5.70
C ASP A 16 -21.80 13.73 -5.26
N ASP A 17 -21.51 13.77 -3.95
CA ASP A 17 -20.38 14.44 -3.33
C ASP A 17 -19.34 13.51 -2.69
N ALA A 18 -19.55 12.18 -2.70
CA ALA A 18 -18.60 11.22 -2.08
C ALA A 18 -17.76 10.51 -3.15
N SER A 19 -16.49 10.86 -3.21
CA SER A 19 -15.57 10.40 -4.26
C SER A 19 -14.75 9.16 -3.86
N VAL A 20 -15.36 7.97 -3.79
CA VAL A 20 -14.58 6.71 -3.77
C VAL A 20 -13.69 6.56 -5.03
N ASN A 21 -13.78 7.53 -5.93
CA ASN A 21 -12.98 7.64 -7.14
C ASN A 21 -11.48 7.88 -6.88
N GLU A 22 -11.10 8.23 -5.67
CA GLU A 22 -9.75 8.69 -5.33
C GLU A 22 -8.97 7.72 -4.42
N ILE A 23 -9.06 6.41 -4.69
CA ILE A 23 -8.12 5.48 -4.05
C ILE A 23 -6.73 5.83 -4.54
N ASN A 24 -5.85 6.25 -3.63
CA ASN A 24 -4.49 6.66 -3.92
C ASN A 24 -3.50 5.73 -3.24
N ALA A 25 -2.52 5.25 -3.99
CA ALA A 25 -1.39 4.54 -3.44
C ALA A 25 -0.08 5.18 -3.87
N ARG A 26 0.86 5.28 -2.92
CA ARG A 26 2.17 5.88 -3.13
C ARG A 26 3.25 5.11 -2.40
N ILE A 27 4.48 5.22 -2.85
CA ILE A 27 5.63 4.69 -2.11
C ILE A 27 5.97 5.66 -0.99
N VAL A 28 6.15 5.13 0.21
CA VAL A 28 6.49 5.91 1.40
C VAL A 28 7.82 5.50 2.02
N GLU A 29 8.36 4.34 1.62
CA GLU A 29 9.66 3.85 2.10
C GLU A 29 10.37 3.08 0.98
N ILE A 30 11.68 3.27 0.83
CA ILE A 30 12.54 2.50 -0.07
C ILE A 30 13.81 2.09 0.70
N GLY A 31 14.07 0.78 0.76
CA GLY A 31 15.29 0.24 1.36
C GLY A 31 15.51 0.66 2.82
N GLY A 32 14.42 0.84 3.58
CA GLY A 32 14.46 1.28 4.98
C GLY A 32 14.51 2.80 5.19
N VAL A 33 14.51 3.59 4.12
CA VAL A 33 14.40 5.07 4.19
C VAL A 33 12.94 5.45 4.09
N ASP A 34 12.36 5.86 5.22
CA ASP A 34 10.98 6.36 5.32
C ASP A 34 10.93 7.85 4.95
N PHE A 35 10.04 8.20 4.05
CA PHE A 35 9.76 9.57 3.64
C PHE A 35 8.26 9.91 3.65
N SER A 36 7.48 9.13 4.39
CA SER A 36 6.04 9.31 4.54
C SER A 36 5.67 10.71 5.07
N THR A 37 6.52 11.28 5.93
CA THR A 37 6.31 12.60 6.55
C THR A 37 6.81 13.77 5.69
N SER A 38 7.64 13.54 4.69
CA SER A 38 8.15 14.62 3.82
C SER A 38 7.14 15.08 2.77
N LEU A 39 6.05 14.34 2.62
CA LEU A 39 4.91 14.67 1.80
C LEU A 39 3.74 15.05 2.74
N GLU A 40 3.79 16.26 3.33
CA GLU A 40 2.58 16.80 3.95
C GLU A 40 1.47 16.76 2.90
N MET A 41 0.34 16.12 3.26
CA MET A 41 -0.89 16.09 2.46
C MET A 41 -1.47 17.51 2.39
N THR A 42 -0.83 18.39 1.63
CA THR A 42 -1.44 19.64 1.20
C THR A 42 -2.38 19.32 0.03
N GLU A 43 -3.48 20.06 -0.11
CA GLU A 43 -4.40 19.94 -1.27
C GLU A 43 -3.64 19.94 -2.62
N GLY A 44 -2.47 20.60 -2.68
CA GLY A 44 -1.57 20.56 -3.83
C GLY A 44 -0.88 19.22 -4.10
N ALA A 45 -0.65 18.38 -3.08
CA ALA A 45 -0.08 17.05 -3.28
C ALA A 45 -1.09 16.08 -3.92
N LEU A 46 -2.37 16.27 -3.65
CA LEU A 46 -3.46 15.54 -4.31
C LEU A 46 -3.57 15.88 -5.80
N GLU A 47 -3.39 17.15 -6.16
CA GLU A 47 -3.36 17.58 -7.56
C GLU A 47 -2.10 17.12 -8.31
N MET A 48 -0.94 17.07 -7.65
CA MET A 48 0.30 16.54 -8.23
C MET A 48 0.19 15.03 -8.49
N THR A 49 -0.52 14.28 -7.63
CA THR A 49 -0.78 12.85 -7.86
C THR A 49 -1.72 12.63 -9.05
N LYS A 50 -2.69 13.54 -9.29
CA LYS A 50 -3.53 13.55 -10.49
C LYS A 50 -2.70 13.76 -11.77
N GLY A 51 -1.70 14.64 -11.74
CA GLY A 51 -0.78 14.87 -12.86
C GLY A 51 0.17 13.71 -13.15
N ALA A 52 0.56 12.96 -12.14
CA ALA A 52 1.43 11.78 -12.30
C ALA A 52 0.70 10.57 -12.92
N LEU A 53 -0.64 10.51 -12.85
CA LEU A 53 -1.46 9.50 -13.53
C LEU A 53 -1.67 9.80 -15.02
N GLU A 54 -1.45 11.01 -15.48
CA GLU A 54 -1.49 11.38 -16.90
C GLU A 54 -0.12 11.14 -17.55
N MET A 55 0.16 9.87 -17.85
CA MET A 55 1.06 9.40 -18.91
C MET A 55 2.33 10.22 -19.21
N THR A 56 3.14 10.55 -18.25
CA THR A 56 4.51 10.93 -18.53
C THR A 56 5.40 10.39 -17.41
N GLY A 57 6.42 9.61 -17.79
CA GLY A 57 7.39 9.03 -16.86
C GLY A 57 8.23 10.07 -16.11
N GLU A 58 7.59 10.98 -15.41
CA GLU A 58 8.27 11.86 -14.49
C GLU A 58 8.69 11.08 -13.25
N PRO A 59 9.92 11.25 -12.79
CA PRO A 59 10.43 10.50 -11.66
C PRO A 59 9.59 10.83 -10.42
N LEU A 60 9.16 9.80 -9.69
CA LEU A 60 8.69 9.92 -8.32
C LEU A 60 9.61 10.90 -7.59
N GLU A 61 9.07 11.93 -6.95
CA GLU A 61 9.86 12.83 -6.10
C GLU A 61 10.35 12.06 -4.87
N MET A 62 11.36 11.23 -5.10
CA MET A 62 12.06 10.53 -4.04
C MET A 62 12.97 11.51 -3.32
N THR A 63 13.03 11.41 -1.99
CA THR A 63 14.05 12.15 -1.23
C THR A 63 15.44 11.77 -1.74
N GLY A 64 16.39 12.71 -1.69
CA GLY A 64 17.75 12.43 -2.14
C GLY A 64 18.42 11.25 -1.42
N GLU A 65 17.93 10.86 -0.24
CA GLU A 65 18.39 9.68 0.50
C GLU A 65 17.82 8.37 -0.09
N ALA A 66 16.54 8.30 -0.37
CA ALA A 66 15.92 7.15 -1.02
C ALA A 66 16.53 6.90 -2.41
N GLN A 67 16.80 7.96 -3.15
CA GLN A 67 17.49 7.87 -4.44
C GLN A 67 18.91 7.30 -4.29
N ARG A 68 19.68 7.73 -3.29
CA ARG A 68 21.04 7.20 -3.03
C ARG A 68 21.01 5.71 -2.70
N VAL A 69 20.04 5.26 -1.89
CA VAL A 69 19.90 3.83 -1.55
C VAL A 69 19.59 3.03 -2.81
N LEU A 70 18.71 3.51 -3.68
CA LEU A 70 18.40 2.87 -4.96
C LEU A 70 19.63 2.80 -5.87
N GLU A 71 20.35 3.91 -6.03
CA GLU A 71 21.58 3.98 -6.84
C GLU A 71 22.67 3.05 -6.30
N GLN A 72 22.79 2.93 -4.98
CA GLN A 72 23.73 2.00 -4.36
C GLN A 72 23.37 0.55 -4.67
N ALA A 73 22.10 0.17 -4.55
CA ALA A 73 21.65 -1.18 -4.90
C ALA A 73 21.92 -1.51 -6.39
N ILE A 74 21.74 -0.52 -7.29
CA ILE A 74 22.10 -0.68 -8.71
C ILE A 74 23.59 -0.96 -8.88
N LYS A 75 24.47 -0.19 -8.21
CA LYS A 75 25.93 -0.35 -8.29
C LYS A 75 26.38 -1.71 -7.74
N ASP A 76 25.73 -2.20 -6.70
CA ASP A 76 26.04 -3.47 -6.05
C ASP A 76 25.50 -4.70 -6.80
N GLY A 77 24.71 -4.50 -7.86
CA GLY A 77 24.02 -5.57 -8.59
C GLY A 77 22.98 -6.31 -7.73
N ASP A 78 22.43 -5.62 -6.74
CA ASP A 78 21.49 -6.11 -5.74
C ASP A 78 20.08 -5.53 -5.96
N SER A 79 19.16 -5.81 -5.06
CA SER A 79 17.78 -5.28 -5.08
C SER A 79 17.36 -4.86 -3.68
N ILE A 80 16.37 -3.95 -3.63
CA ILE A 80 15.79 -3.44 -2.39
C ILE A 80 14.27 -3.54 -2.42
N GLY A 81 13.68 -3.63 -1.22
CA GLY A 81 12.23 -3.58 -1.01
C GLY A 81 11.73 -2.15 -0.84
N ALA A 82 10.41 -2.04 -0.70
CA ALA A 82 9.75 -0.77 -0.44
C ALA A 82 8.43 -0.98 0.31
N VAL A 83 7.89 0.11 0.85
CA VAL A 83 6.55 0.16 1.43
C VAL A 83 5.68 1.08 0.58
N VAL A 84 4.49 0.60 0.25
CA VAL A 84 3.43 1.36 -0.43
C VAL A 84 2.33 1.66 0.57
N GLU A 85 1.99 2.92 0.73
CA GLU A 85 0.83 3.37 1.49
C GLU A 85 -0.36 3.53 0.54
N CYS A 86 -1.52 3.05 0.95
CA CYS A 86 -2.77 3.22 0.23
C CYS A 86 -3.80 3.92 1.12
N VAL A 87 -4.46 4.91 0.55
CA VAL A 87 -5.50 5.71 1.20
C VAL A 87 -6.78 5.64 0.39
N VAL A 88 -7.89 5.32 1.07
CA VAL A 88 -9.25 5.45 0.54
C VAL A 88 -9.91 6.59 1.31
N PRO A 89 -9.99 7.79 0.73
CA PRO A 89 -10.34 8.98 1.50
C PRO A 89 -11.80 8.99 1.97
N ASP A 90 -12.71 8.65 1.09
CA ASP A 90 -14.16 8.80 1.34
C ASP A 90 -14.84 7.44 1.24
N ILE A 91 -15.10 6.83 2.37
CA ILE A 91 -15.88 5.61 2.48
C ILE A 91 -16.93 5.80 3.58
N ASP A 92 -18.17 5.41 3.26
CA ASP A 92 -19.25 5.47 4.23
C ASP A 92 -19.02 4.53 5.41
N LEU A 93 -19.61 4.90 6.53
CA LEU A 93 -19.63 4.09 7.74
C LEU A 93 -20.48 2.82 7.52
N GLY A 94 -19.98 1.69 8.01
CA GLY A 94 -20.78 0.47 8.16
C GLY A 94 -20.56 -0.59 7.10
N TYR A 95 -19.52 -0.50 6.26
CA TYR A 95 -19.11 -1.60 5.38
C TYR A 95 -18.18 -2.58 6.10
N GLY A 96 -18.28 -3.85 5.74
CA GLY A 96 -17.56 -4.96 6.36
C GLY A 96 -18.37 -5.64 7.44
N GLU A 97 -17.86 -6.77 7.90
CA GLU A 97 -18.45 -7.62 8.92
C GLU A 97 -17.38 -7.97 9.97
N PRO A 98 -17.77 -8.34 11.20
CA PRO A 98 -16.81 -8.87 12.16
C PRO A 98 -16.16 -10.17 11.68
N PHE A 99 -14.91 -10.42 12.15
CA PHE A 99 -14.11 -11.61 11.90
C PHE A 99 -13.63 -11.78 10.46
N TRP A 100 -14.11 -12.79 9.72
CA TRP A 100 -13.54 -13.21 8.44
C TRP A 100 -13.79 -12.22 7.28
N ASP A 101 -14.93 -11.58 7.29
CA ASP A 101 -15.34 -10.64 6.26
C ASP A 101 -15.15 -9.19 6.71
N SER A 102 -14.20 -8.98 7.64
CA SER A 102 -13.78 -7.64 8.03
C SER A 102 -13.10 -6.92 6.85
N VAL A 103 -13.20 -5.60 6.83
CA VAL A 103 -12.54 -4.77 5.81
C VAL A 103 -11.06 -5.10 5.72
N GLU A 104 -10.38 -5.25 6.86
CA GLU A 104 -8.95 -5.59 6.91
C GLU A 104 -8.69 -6.98 6.34
N SER A 105 -9.56 -7.96 6.63
CA SER A 105 -9.41 -9.33 6.14
C SER A 105 -9.57 -9.40 4.62
N VAL A 106 -10.61 -8.76 4.07
CA VAL A 106 -10.91 -8.80 2.64
C VAL A 106 -9.85 -8.04 1.84
N ILE A 107 -9.46 -6.84 2.30
CA ILE A 107 -8.37 -6.09 1.68
C ILE A 107 -7.06 -6.88 1.76
N SER A 108 -6.70 -7.42 2.92
CA SER A 108 -5.47 -8.19 3.10
C SER A 108 -5.44 -9.41 2.19
N HIS A 109 -6.56 -10.15 2.07
CA HIS A 109 -6.65 -11.29 1.16
C HIS A 109 -6.35 -10.89 -0.29
N ALA A 110 -6.94 -9.79 -0.77
CA ALA A 110 -6.71 -9.27 -2.09
C ALA A 110 -5.24 -8.82 -2.28
N ILE A 111 -4.68 -8.07 -1.33
CA ILE A 111 -3.32 -7.54 -1.38
C ILE A 111 -2.27 -8.66 -1.33
N PHE A 112 -2.45 -9.70 -0.50
CA PHE A 112 -1.52 -10.84 -0.47
C PHE A 112 -1.54 -11.69 -1.74
N SER A 113 -2.52 -11.52 -2.64
CA SER A 113 -2.49 -12.12 -3.97
C SER A 113 -1.47 -11.47 -4.90
N ILE A 114 -0.99 -10.26 -4.58
CA ILE A 114 0.03 -9.56 -5.37
C ILE A 114 1.41 -10.21 -5.12
N PRO A 115 2.10 -10.68 -6.16
CA PRO A 115 3.42 -11.27 -5.99
C PRO A 115 4.40 -10.28 -5.35
N GLY A 116 5.10 -10.76 -4.32
CA GLY A 116 6.14 -9.98 -3.63
C GLY A 116 5.67 -9.26 -2.38
N VAL A 117 4.39 -9.21 -2.08
CA VAL A 117 3.86 -8.74 -0.80
C VAL A 117 4.36 -9.63 0.33
N ARG A 118 4.77 -9.03 1.45
CA ARG A 118 5.26 -9.70 2.67
C ARG A 118 4.58 -9.24 3.95
N GLY A 119 3.88 -8.11 3.91
CA GLY A 119 3.17 -7.59 5.07
C GLY A 119 2.16 -6.55 4.66
N ILE A 120 1.17 -6.37 5.52
CA ILE A 120 0.20 -5.29 5.48
C ILE A 120 -0.05 -4.83 6.91
N GLU A 121 -0.24 -3.54 7.11
CA GLU A 121 -0.65 -2.97 8.39
C GLU A 121 -1.66 -1.85 8.15
N PHE A 122 -2.63 -1.69 9.06
CA PHE A 122 -3.66 -0.67 9.00
C PHE A 122 -3.42 0.40 10.08
N GLY A 123 -3.61 1.67 9.73
CA GLY A 123 -3.46 2.80 10.65
C GLY A 123 -2.08 2.83 11.33
N ASP A 124 -2.07 2.83 12.67
CA ASP A 124 -0.84 2.80 13.46
C ASP A 124 -0.06 1.48 13.30
N GLY A 125 -0.70 0.42 12.79
CA GLY A 125 -0.07 -0.84 12.46
C GLY A 125 0.73 -1.44 13.60
N PHE A 126 1.96 -1.86 13.36
CA PHE A 126 2.84 -2.42 14.39
C PHE A 126 3.22 -1.43 15.50
N LYS A 127 3.13 -0.11 15.25
CA LYS A 127 3.37 0.91 16.28
C LYS A 127 2.36 0.80 17.44
N ALA A 128 1.12 0.36 17.15
CA ALA A 128 0.06 0.18 18.15
C ALA A 128 0.49 -0.78 19.29
N ALA A 129 1.34 -1.78 19.00
CA ALA A 129 1.83 -2.73 20.00
C ALA A 129 2.70 -2.06 21.10
N ALA A 130 3.28 -0.90 20.82
CA ALA A 130 4.07 -0.12 21.77
C ALA A 130 3.26 1.00 22.45
N MET A 131 2.02 1.24 22.02
CA MET A 131 1.15 2.30 22.53
C MET A 131 0.33 1.84 23.73
N ARG A 132 -0.06 2.79 24.57
CA ARG A 132 -1.11 2.58 25.57
C ARG A 132 -2.48 2.73 24.91
N GLY A 133 -3.52 2.10 25.45
CA GLY A 133 -4.88 2.20 24.92
C GLY A 133 -5.36 3.67 24.83
N SER A 134 -5.02 4.51 25.80
CA SER A 134 -5.34 5.94 25.77
C SER A 134 -4.63 6.73 24.67
N GLU A 135 -3.51 6.22 24.16
CA GLU A 135 -2.75 6.83 23.07
C GLU A 135 -3.25 6.34 21.71
N HIS A 136 -3.61 5.05 21.64
CA HIS A 136 -4.09 4.42 20.41
C HIS A 136 -5.56 4.72 20.11
N ASN A 137 -6.42 4.84 21.12
CA ASN A 137 -7.85 5.12 20.93
C ASN A 137 -8.09 6.37 20.08
N ASP A 138 -9.03 6.26 19.17
CA ASP A 138 -9.50 7.35 18.31
C ASP A 138 -10.77 7.96 18.93
N PRO A 139 -10.71 9.12 19.63
CA PRO A 139 -11.89 9.77 20.20
C PRO A 139 -12.87 10.15 19.08
N ILE A 140 -14.16 9.97 19.35
CA ILE A 140 -15.23 10.36 18.41
C ILE A 140 -15.60 11.83 18.62
N GLY A 141 -15.62 12.58 17.52
CA GLY A 141 -16.02 13.99 17.51
C GLY A 141 -17.55 14.18 17.55
N PRO A 142 -17.99 15.44 17.65
CA PRO A 142 -19.42 15.78 17.72
C PRO A 142 -20.19 15.46 16.42
N ASP A 143 -19.48 15.28 15.32
CA ASP A 143 -19.98 14.84 14.01
C ASP A 143 -20.10 13.32 13.88
N GLY A 144 -19.75 12.57 14.94
CA GLY A 144 -19.75 11.11 14.94
C GLY A 144 -18.55 10.46 14.23
N ARG A 145 -17.57 11.27 13.80
CA ARG A 145 -16.35 10.75 13.13
C ARG A 145 -15.17 10.72 14.11
N PRO A 146 -14.18 9.82 13.90
CA PRO A 146 -12.95 9.84 14.67
C PRO A 146 -12.17 11.14 14.50
N LEU A 147 -11.66 11.70 15.62
CA LEU A 147 -10.81 12.91 15.62
C LEU A 147 -9.35 12.61 15.23
N LYS A 148 -8.98 11.35 15.22
CA LYS A 148 -7.68 10.84 14.80
C LYS A 148 -7.94 9.49 14.13
N ASN A 149 -7.00 8.95 13.37
CA ASN A 149 -7.20 7.74 12.57
C ASN A 149 -6.14 6.66 12.87
N GLY A 150 -5.89 6.39 14.14
CA GLY A 150 -4.96 5.33 14.57
C GLY A 150 -5.43 3.94 14.17
N ALA A 151 -6.74 3.72 14.07
CA ALA A 151 -7.34 2.47 13.61
C ALA A 151 -7.28 2.28 12.07
N GLY A 152 -6.91 3.34 11.31
CA GLY A 152 -6.84 3.25 9.85
C GLY A 152 -8.21 3.11 9.17
N GLY A 153 -9.25 3.77 9.70
CA GLY A 153 -10.59 3.81 9.11
C GLY A 153 -11.50 2.62 9.43
N VAL A 154 -11.04 1.67 10.25
CA VAL A 154 -11.76 0.43 10.53
C VAL A 154 -11.77 0.12 12.01
N ASN A 155 -12.95 -0.13 12.58
CA ASN A 155 -13.12 -0.59 13.96
C ASN A 155 -14.01 -1.83 14.00
N GLY A 156 -13.52 -2.89 14.65
CA GLY A 156 -14.25 -4.15 14.77
C GLY A 156 -14.56 -4.82 13.42
N GLY A 157 -13.78 -4.55 12.40
CA GLY A 157 -13.96 -5.07 11.05
C GLY A 157 -14.83 -4.22 10.12
N ILE A 158 -15.34 -3.09 10.62
CA ILE A 158 -16.35 -2.25 9.96
C ILE A 158 -15.78 -0.85 9.75
N THR A 159 -16.05 -0.25 8.57
CA THR A 159 -15.64 1.13 8.29
C THR A 159 -16.25 2.10 9.29
N ASN A 160 -15.46 3.05 9.78
CA ASN A 160 -15.84 4.01 10.81
C ASN A 160 -16.07 5.45 10.28
N GLY A 161 -16.06 5.63 8.95
CA GLY A 161 -16.23 6.93 8.30
C GLY A 161 -14.99 7.79 8.23
N ALA A 162 -13.86 7.35 8.81
CA ALA A 162 -12.55 7.93 8.52
C ALA A 162 -11.94 7.28 7.27
N PRO A 163 -10.94 7.90 6.62
CA PRO A 163 -10.23 7.27 5.51
C PRO A 163 -9.66 5.89 5.88
N ILE A 164 -9.80 4.91 4.98
CA ILE A 164 -9.05 3.66 5.16
C ILE A 164 -7.60 3.93 4.78
N VAL A 165 -6.70 3.68 5.71
CA VAL A 165 -5.24 3.86 5.52
C VAL A 165 -4.53 2.58 5.88
N PHE A 166 -3.74 2.06 4.95
CA PHE A 166 -2.90 0.88 5.19
C PHE A 166 -1.60 0.94 4.41
N ARG A 167 -0.60 0.18 4.87
CA ARG A 167 0.72 0.08 4.25
C ARG A 167 1.04 -1.35 3.88
N VAL A 168 1.71 -1.53 2.75
CA VAL A 168 2.02 -2.82 2.15
C VAL A 168 3.53 -2.93 1.95
N ALA A 169 4.15 -3.91 2.58
CA ALA A 169 5.58 -4.20 2.44
C ALA A 169 5.83 -5.13 1.26
N PHE A 170 6.66 -4.69 0.34
CA PHE A 170 7.15 -5.46 -0.80
C PHE A 170 8.60 -5.90 -0.57
N LYS A 171 8.86 -7.20 -0.77
CA LYS A 171 10.22 -7.73 -0.67
C LYS A 171 11.11 -7.26 -1.82
N PRO A 172 12.45 -7.32 -1.68
CA PRO A 172 13.37 -7.18 -2.80
C PRO A 172 13.14 -8.26 -3.87
N THR A 173 13.51 -7.94 -5.12
CA THR A 173 13.56 -8.94 -6.21
C THR A 173 14.57 -10.04 -5.85
N SER A 174 14.18 -11.31 -6.00
CA SER A 174 15.09 -12.42 -5.66
C SER A 174 16.13 -12.72 -6.73
N SER A 175 15.86 -12.37 -7.99
CA SER A 175 16.81 -12.54 -9.08
C SER A 175 17.73 -11.32 -9.16
N ILE A 176 18.95 -11.48 -8.68
CA ILE A 176 19.99 -10.45 -8.66
C ILE A 176 21.25 -10.93 -9.38
N SER A 177 22.05 -9.98 -9.87
CA SER A 177 23.32 -10.31 -10.52
C SER A 177 24.45 -10.59 -9.53
N ARG A 178 24.28 -10.21 -8.27
CA ARG A 178 25.23 -10.48 -7.20
C ARG A 178 25.37 -11.97 -6.96
N PRO A 179 26.59 -12.56 -6.95
CA PRO A 179 26.81 -13.97 -6.70
C PRO A 179 26.31 -14.40 -5.32
N GLN A 180 25.56 -15.50 -5.28
CA GLN A 180 25.03 -16.09 -4.04
C GLN A 180 25.40 -17.57 -3.97
N GLN A 181 25.70 -18.07 -2.78
CA GLN A 181 25.90 -19.51 -2.54
C GLN A 181 24.54 -20.16 -2.33
N THR A 182 24.24 -21.18 -3.12
CA THR A 182 22.98 -21.92 -3.02
C THR A 182 23.17 -23.38 -3.37
N PHE A 183 22.22 -24.22 -2.98
CA PHE A 183 22.27 -25.64 -3.27
C PHE A 183 21.78 -25.91 -4.69
N ASN A 184 22.60 -26.62 -5.46
CA ASN A 184 22.25 -27.04 -6.80
C ASN A 184 21.59 -28.44 -6.75
N PHE A 185 20.29 -28.50 -6.97
CA PHE A 185 19.52 -29.74 -6.94
C PHE A 185 19.89 -30.76 -8.01
N GLN A 186 20.58 -30.34 -9.07
CA GLN A 186 21.02 -31.26 -10.13
C GLN A 186 22.32 -31.97 -9.77
N THR A 187 23.25 -31.25 -9.13
CA THR A 187 24.55 -31.81 -8.73
C THR A 187 24.54 -32.37 -7.31
N GLY A 188 23.60 -31.94 -6.47
CA GLY A 188 23.56 -32.31 -5.05
C GLY A 188 24.58 -31.56 -4.20
N GLU A 189 25.18 -30.47 -4.67
CA GLU A 189 26.25 -29.74 -4.02
C GLU A 189 25.93 -28.23 -3.91
N MET A 190 26.67 -27.53 -3.04
CA MET A 190 26.63 -26.06 -2.99
C MET A 190 27.34 -25.48 -4.21
N ASP A 191 26.72 -24.49 -4.82
CA ASP A 191 27.25 -23.83 -6.02
C ASP A 191 27.02 -22.32 -5.96
N THR A 192 27.73 -21.57 -6.79
CA THR A 192 27.58 -20.12 -6.92
C THR A 192 26.60 -19.80 -8.02
N LEU A 193 25.47 -19.19 -7.63
CA LEU A 193 24.46 -18.69 -8.53
C LEU A 193 24.63 -17.17 -8.72
N ALA A 194 24.80 -16.73 -9.98
CA ALA A 194 24.65 -15.34 -10.39
C ALA A 194 23.63 -15.31 -11.54
N VAL A 195 22.47 -14.71 -11.29
CA VAL A 195 21.40 -14.66 -12.31
C VAL A 195 21.77 -13.61 -13.36
N LYS A 196 21.83 -14.02 -14.63
CA LYS A 196 22.15 -13.14 -15.75
C LYS A 196 20.87 -12.56 -16.33
N GLY A 197 20.89 -11.28 -16.69
CA GLY A 197 19.77 -10.61 -17.32
C GLY A 197 19.49 -9.23 -16.75
N ARG A 198 18.42 -8.59 -17.24
CA ARG A 198 17.92 -7.33 -16.68
C ARG A 198 17.05 -7.64 -15.47
N HIS A 199 17.40 -7.09 -14.33
CA HIS A 199 16.67 -7.25 -13.08
C HIS A 199 16.09 -5.92 -12.63
N ASP A 200 14.90 -5.95 -12.03
CA ASP A 200 14.34 -4.80 -11.34
C ASP A 200 15.03 -4.65 -9.99
N VAL A 201 15.70 -3.56 -9.78
CA VAL A 201 16.33 -3.23 -8.50
C VAL A 201 15.29 -2.99 -7.41
N CYS A 202 14.17 -2.36 -7.75
CA CYS A 202 13.03 -2.16 -6.87
C CYS A 202 11.73 -2.27 -7.68
N PHE A 203 11.15 -3.46 -7.79
CA PHE A 203 9.92 -3.65 -8.57
C PHE A 203 8.71 -2.98 -7.92
N ALA A 204 8.78 -2.69 -6.62
CA ALA A 204 7.71 -2.00 -5.89
C ALA A 204 7.40 -0.61 -6.47
N LEU A 205 8.34 0.03 -7.18
CA LEU A 205 8.10 1.32 -7.86
C LEU A 205 6.91 1.28 -8.86
N ARG A 206 6.52 0.10 -9.30
CA ARG A 206 5.39 -0.09 -10.24
C ARG A 206 4.14 -0.66 -9.58
N THR A 207 4.14 -0.86 -8.27
CA THR A 207 3.04 -1.53 -7.56
C THR A 207 1.93 -0.61 -7.03
N PRO A 208 2.10 0.71 -6.87
CA PRO A 208 1.02 1.56 -6.35
C PRO A 208 -0.29 1.37 -7.11
N VAL A 209 -0.29 1.47 -8.44
CA VAL A 209 -1.48 1.27 -9.27
C VAL A 209 -2.10 -0.13 -9.12
N ILE A 210 -1.29 -1.15 -8.81
CA ILE A 210 -1.75 -2.52 -8.56
C ILE A 210 -2.44 -2.59 -7.20
N VAL A 211 -1.86 -1.96 -6.17
CA VAL A 211 -2.44 -1.87 -4.82
C VAL A 211 -3.78 -1.16 -4.89
N GLU A 212 -3.87 -0.01 -5.57
CA GLU A 212 -5.14 0.70 -5.79
C GLU A 212 -6.19 -0.19 -6.47
N ALA A 213 -5.81 -0.88 -7.54
CA ALA A 213 -6.71 -1.75 -8.29
C ALA A 213 -7.24 -2.91 -7.44
N MET A 214 -6.39 -3.54 -6.63
CA MET A 214 -6.79 -4.63 -5.74
C MET A 214 -7.66 -4.13 -4.59
N THR A 215 -7.36 -2.96 -4.05
CA THR A 215 -8.21 -2.29 -3.04
C THR A 215 -9.59 -1.99 -3.60
N ALA A 216 -9.65 -1.42 -4.81
CA ALA A 216 -10.94 -1.13 -5.48
C ALA A 216 -11.78 -2.40 -5.70
N ILE A 217 -11.15 -3.52 -6.08
CA ILE A 217 -11.84 -4.80 -6.24
C ILE A 217 -12.38 -5.30 -4.90
N ALA A 218 -11.59 -5.26 -3.84
CA ALA A 218 -11.98 -5.69 -2.51
C ALA A 218 -13.16 -4.86 -1.97
N LEU A 219 -13.09 -3.54 -2.11
CA LEU A 219 -14.17 -2.64 -1.66
C LEU A 219 -15.44 -2.79 -2.50
N ALA A 220 -15.32 -2.97 -3.82
CA ALA A 220 -16.48 -3.20 -4.68
C ALA A 220 -17.24 -4.48 -4.28
N ASP A 221 -16.51 -5.53 -3.91
CA ASP A 221 -17.10 -6.78 -3.41
C ASP A 221 -17.80 -6.57 -2.07
N LEU A 222 -17.15 -5.92 -1.11
CA LEU A 222 -17.75 -5.57 0.18
C LEU A 222 -19.03 -4.73 0.06
N ILE A 223 -19.04 -3.75 -0.85
CA ILE A 223 -20.21 -2.88 -1.07
C ILE A 223 -21.33 -3.63 -1.77
N ALA A 224 -21.02 -4.53 -2.71
CA ALA A 224 -22.01 -5.31 -3.44
C ALA A 224 -22.70 -6.37 -2.58
N LEU A 225 -22.09 -6.79 -1.47
CA LEU A 225 -22.66 -7.77 -0.53
C LEU A 225 -23.67 -7.15 0.46
N LYS A 226 -23.79 -5.82 0.52
CA LYS A 226 -24.69 -5.10 1.41
C LYS A 226 -25.99 -4.70 0.69
#